data_29810b4aaebbb0c147603b8f43eb9393
#
_entry.id   29810b4aaebbb0c147603b8f43eb9393
#
_cell.length_a   1.000
_cell.length_b   1.000
_cell.length_c   1.000
_cell.angle_alpha   90.00
_cell.angle_beta   90.00
_cell.angle_gamma   90.00
#
_symmetry.space_group_name_H-M   'P 1'
#
loop_
_entity.id
_entity.type
_entity.pdbx_description
1 polymer ?
#
loop_
_entity_poly.entity_id
_entity_poly.type
_entity_poly.pdbx_seq_one_letter_code
_entity_poly.pdbx_strand_id
1 'polypeptide(L)'
;RGNTMPGNPAAGTCDEYSLSAISSLDELIDAYRKIAGDHPGFQPLLSLDDLPQARYTSGHARNNLGLDDASEQEIALLPAECFEQGEYLGYPTTKAEFAICLRNFTDLVAGSSFEDACAHGLTLDEPALREWVDYQQNPVSLLDQPLSALLVPVEQSYQALAAFPNGYFSCDLGPAQNFAVARHFAQAHGYELIGVGASYLGFLRAEPADLCVASAVASDFCALYNTPEEDRQAVVSTVVEAVRGRTHLWLRYVE
;
A
#
# COMPACT_ATOMS: atom_id res chain seq x y z
N ARG A 1 15.68 9.50 -13.46
CA ARG A 1 15.46 10.43 -12.38
C ARG A 1 14.13 11.15 -12.54
N GLY A 2 13.20 10.91 -11.63
CA GLY A 2 11.85 11.44 -11.73
C GLY A 2 11.77 12.93 -11.40
N ASN A 3 10.82 13.61 -12.01
CA ASN A 3 10.44 14.96 -11.61
C ASN A 3 9.46 14.88 -10.46
N THR A 4 9.66 15.72 -9.45
CA THR A 4 8.73 15.86 -8.34
C THR A 4 8.12 17.25 -8.36
N MET A 5 6.81 17.33 -8.24
CA MET A 5 6.12 18.61 -8.10
C MET A 5 4.90 18.44 -7.20
N PRO A 6 4.48 19.52 -6.51
CA PRO A 6 3.30 19.45 -5.67
C PRO A 6 2.10 18.98 -6.48
N GLY A 7 1.39 17.99 -5.98
CA GLY A 7 0.13 17.53 -6.52
C GLY A 7 -1.02 18.45 -6.13
N ASN A 8 -2.21 18.11 -6.59
CA ASN A 8 -3.41 18.83 -6.22
C ASN A 8 -3.91 18.38 -4.85
N PRO A 9 -3.82 19.22 -3.81
CA PRO A 9 -4.29 18.85 -2.48
C PRO A 9 -5.81 18.72 -2.38
N ALA A 10 -6.55 19.19 -3.39
CA ALA A 10 -8.01 19.15 -3.36
C ALA A 10 -8.59 17.73 -3.34
N ALA A 11 -7.81 16.73 -3.67
CA ALA A 11 -8.27 15.35 -3.68
C ALA A 11 -8.04 14.62 -2.36
N GLY A 12 -7.42 15.25 -1.36
CA GLY A 12 -7.01 14.47 -0.26
C GLY A 12 -6.64 15.17 1.02
N THR A 13 -6.61 14.34 2.04
CA THR A 13 -6.21 14.70 3.39
C THR A 13 -4.69 14.70 3.56
N CYS A 14 -3.94 14.45 2.50
CA CYS A 14 -2.47 14.44 2.49
C CYS A 14 -1.94 15.24 1.31
N ASP A 15 -0.75 15.84 1.49
CA ASP A 15 -0.02 16.41 0.36
C ASP A 15 0.32 15.32 -0.64
N GLU A 16 0.31 15.67 -1.92
CA GLU A 16 0.56 14.73 -3.02
C GLU A 16 1.61 15.30 -3.96
N TYR A 17 2.56 14.46 -4.34
CA TYR A 17 3.56 14.78 -5.35
C TYR A 17 3.37 13.90 -6.57
N SER A 18 3.76 14.41 -7.72
CA SER A 18 3.78 13.67 -8.99
C SER A 18 5.22 13.29 -9.33
N LEU A 19 5.43 12.02 -9.63
CA LEU A 19 6.71 11.47 -10.05
C LEU A 19 6.60 10.97 -11.48
N SER A 20 7.44 11.51 -12.35
CA SER A 20 7.45 11.11 -13.77
C SER A 20 8.87 10.74 -14.22
N ALA A 21 8.97 10.13 -15.39
CA ALA A 21 10.22 9.72 -16.00
C ALA A 21 11.05 8.74 -15.13
N ILE A 22 10.37 7.87 -14.41
CA ILE A 22 11.02 6.77 -13.68
C ILE A 22 11.29 5.65 -14.69
N SER A 23 12.55 5.37 -14.94
CA SER A 23 12.97 4.38 -15.96
C SER A 23 13.67 3.16 -15.37
N SER A 24 14.00 3.18 -14.08
CA SER A 24 14.65 2.05 -13.40
C SER A 24 14.17 1.94 -11.96
N LEU A 25 14.35 0.76 -11.38
CA LEU A 25 14.06 0.53 -9.97
C LEU A 25 14.93 1.42 -9.08
N ASP A 26 16.21 1.62 -9.43
CA ASP A 26 17.09 2.48 -8.66
C ASP A 26 16.58 3.92 -8.62
N GLU A 27 16.08 4.43 -9.75
CA GLU A 27 15.47 5.76 -9.79
C GLU A 27 14.23 5.84 -8.90
N LEU A 28 13.40 4.80 -8.88
CA LEU A 28 12.22 4.73 -8.01
C LEU A 28 12.62 4.76 -6.54
N ILE A 29 13.59 3.94 -6.17
CA ILE A 29 14.09 3.88 -4.79
C ILE A 29 14.70 5.21 -4.37
N ASP A 30 15.51 5.81 -5.22
CA ASP A 30 16.14 7.11 -4.93
C ASP A 30 15.08 8.21 -4.76
N ALA A 31 14.06 8.24 -5.62
CA ALA A 31 12.97 9.19 -5.52
C ALA A 31 12.17 8.99 -4.22
N TYR A 32 11.85 7.76 -3.88
CA TYR A 32 11.15 7.43 -2.64
C TYR A 32 11.97 7.89 -1.42
N ARG A 33 13.25 7.52 -1.36
CA ARG A 33 14.13 7.86 -0.23
C ARG A 33 14.36 9.36 -0.11
N LYS A 34 14.44 10.06 -1.22
CA LYS A 34 14.57 11.52 -1.23
C LYS A 34 13.32 12.17 -0.63
N ILE A 35 12.14 11.76 -1.06
CA ILE A 35 10.89 12.29 -0.51
C ILE A 35 10.79 12.00 0.99
N ALA A 36 11.10 10.79 1.40
CA ALA A 36 11.07 10.41 2.82
C ALA A 36 12.07 11.23 3.65
N GLY A 37 13.28 11.44 3.14
CA GLY A 37 14.32 12.22 3.81
C GLY A 37 14.00 13.71 3.89
N ASP A 38 13.35 14.26 2.88
CA ASP A 38 12.98 15.68 2.84
C ASP A 38 11.76 15.99 3.73
N HIS A 39 11.01 14.96 4.15
CA HIS A 39 9.78 15.13 4.92
C HIS A 39 9.78 14.23 6.17
N PRO A 40 10.64 14.52 7.15
CA PRO A 40 10.65 13.75 8.40
C PRO A 40 9.30 13.81 9.10
N GLY A 41 8.86 12.69 9.66
CA GLY A 41 7.54 12.57 10.27
C GLY A 41 6.43 12.16 9.29
N PHE A 42 6.75 11.96 8.02
CA PHE A 42 5.82 11.51 6.99
C PHE A 42 6.29 10.20 6.36
N GLN A 43 5.34 9.38 5.97
CA GLN A 43 5.59 8.18 5.18
C GLN A 43 5.09 8.42 3.75
N PRO A 44 5.98 8.40 2.74
CA PRO A 44 5.51 8.45 1.36
C PRO A 44 4.76 7.17 1.02
N LEU A 45 3.66 7.30 0.31
CA LEU A 45 2.92 6.17 -0.25
C LEU A 45 2.80 6.39 -1.75
N LEU A 46 3.51 5.57 -2.52
CA LEU A 46 3.51 5.66 -3.97
C LEU A 46 2.30 4.94 -4.56
N SER A 47 1.75 5.44 -5.65
CA SER A 47 0.89 4.64 -6.50
C SER A 47 1.76 3.66 -7.31
N LEU A 48 1.20 2.51 -7.67
CA LEU A 48 1.90 1.50 -8.45
C LEU A 48 1.19 1.28 -9.78
N ASP A 49 0.44 0.20 -9.91
CA ASP A 49 -0.30 -0.13 -11.13
C ASP A 49 -1.66 0.57 -11.15
N ASP A 50 -2.12 0.92 -12.34
CA ASP A 50 -3.46 1.41 -12.67
C ASP A 50 -4.01 2.42 -11.63
N LEU A 51 -3.42 3.59 -11.60
CA LEU A 51 -3.79 4.63 -10.63
C LEU A 51 -5.28 5.03 -10.69
N PRO A 52 -5.90 5.19 -11.88
CA PRO A 52 -7.33 5.51 -11.93
C PRO A 52 -8.20 4.44 -11.28
N GLN A 53 -7.93 3.18 -11.55
CA GLN A 53 -8.66 2.07 -10.93
C GLN A 53 -8.41 2.00 -9.43
N ALA A 54 -7.16 2.20 -8.99
CA ALA A 54 -6.82 2.22 -7.58
C ALA A 54 -7.55 3.34 -6.83
N ARG A 55 -7.67 4.53 -7.41
CA ARG A 55 -8.43 5.64 -6.84
C ARG A 55 -9.92 5.32 -6.74
N TYR A 56 -10.47 4.72 -7.80
CA TYR A 56 -11.87 4.31 -7.84
C TYR A 56 -12.18 3.31 -6.73
N THR A 57 -11.40 2.25 -6.62
CA THR A 57 -11.62 1.20 -5.62
C THR A 57 -11.35 1.69 -4.19
N SER A 58 -10.36 2.55 -3.99
CA SER A 58 -10.11 3.17 -2.69
C SER A 58 -11.28 4.06 -2.24
N GLY A 59 -11.82 4.86 -3.15
CA GLY A 59 -12.98 5.70 -2.85
C GLY A 59 -14.19 4.87 -2.45
N HIS A 60 -14.47 3.79 -3.15
CA HIS A 60 -15.56 2.89 -2.82
C HIS A 60 -15.35 2.14 -1.51
N ALA A 61 -14.13 1.68 -1.24
CA ALA A 61 -13.82 1.03 0.03
C ALA A 61 -14.00 1.98 1.22
N ARG A 62 -13.53 3.21 1.08
CA ARG A 62 -13.70 4.24 2.11
C ARG A 62 -15.16 4.50 2.41
N ASN A 63 -15.98 4.64 1.36
CA ASN A 63 -17.40 4.89 1.51
C ASN A 63 -18.12 3.70 2.16
N ASN A 64 -17.86 2.49 1.69
CA ASN A 64 -18.51 1.27 2.20
C ASN A 64 -18.18 0.99 3.67
N LEU A 65 -16.98 1.34 4.10
CA LEU A 65 -16.49 1.04 5.45
C LEU A 65 -16.61 2.22 6.42
N GLY A 66 -17.19 3.33 5.96
CA GLY A 66 -17.37 4.51 6.80
C GLY A 66 -16.05 5.13 7.25
N LEU A 67 -14.99 5.03 6.45
CA LEU A 67 -13.65 5.48 6.85
C LEU A 67 -13.51 6.99 6.84
N ASP A 68 -14.46 7.70 6.26
CA ASP A 68 -14.48 9.16 6.21
C ASP A 68 -15.50 9.75 7.21
N ASP A 69 -16.18 8.91 7.97
CA ASP A 69 -17.24 9.35 8.88
C ASP A 69 -16.66 10.07 10.10
N ALA A 70 -17.19 11.26 10.38
CA ALA A 70 -16.79 12.08 11.50
C ALA A 70 -17.90 12.16 12.56
N SER A 71 -17.52 12.11 13.83
CA SER A 71 -18.43 12.39 14.94
C SER A 71 -18.71 13.89 15.04
N GLU A 72 -19.79 14.26 15.72
CA GLU A 72 -20.11 15.68 15.98
C GLU A 72 -18.98 16.38 16.74
N GLN A 73 -18.34 15.69 17.67
CA GLN A 73 -17.21 16.21 18.44
C GLN A 73 -15.99 16.46 17.55
N GLU A 74 -15.69 15.54 16.64
CA GLU A 74 -14.62 15.72 15.68
C GLU A 74 -14.87 16.88 14.74
N ILE A 75 -16.09 17.00 14.22
CA ILE A 75 -16.49 18.11 13.35
C ILE A 75 -16.34 19.45 14.06
N ALA A 76 -16.74 19.53 15.33
CA ALA A 76 -16.67 20.76 16.12
C ALA A 76 -15.24 21.28 16.30
N LEU A 77 -14.23 20.43 16.20
CA LEU A 77 -12.81 20.79 16.34
C LEU A 77 -12.14 21.13 15.02
N LEU A 78 -12.84 20.98 13.89
CA LEU A 78 -12.25 21.24 12.57
C LEU A 78 -12.11 22.75 12.31
N PRO A 79 -11.09 23.17 11.56
CA PRO A 79 -10.92 24.56 11.17
C PRO A 79 -11.98 24.99 10.15
N ALA A 80 -12.15 26.30 10.00
CA ALA A 80 -13.18 26.90 9.14
C ALA A 80 -13.11 26.45 7.67
N GLU A 81 -11.94 26.08 7.18
CA GLU A 81 -11.75 25.60 5.82
C GLU A 81 -12.50 24.31 5.49
N CYS A 82 -12.92 23.54 6.53
CA CYS A 82 -13.68 22.32 6.38
C CYS A 82 -15.18 22.56 6.22
N PHE A 83 -15.61 23.81 6.28
CA PHE A 83 -17.02 24.20 6.23
C PHE A 83 -17.29 25.08 5.03
N GLU A 84 -18.51 24.95 4.50
CA GLU A 84 -19.03 25.84 3.48
C GLU A 84 -20.34 26.44 4.02
N GLN A 85 -20.41 27.77 4.05
CA GLN A 85 -21.57 28.51 4.58
C GLN A 85 -21.97 28.08 6.01
N GLY A 86 -20.97 27.70 6.82
CA GLY A 86 -21.17 27.25 8.20
C GLY A 86 -21.57 25.80 8.37
N GLU A 87 -21.65 25.04 7.28
CA GLU A 87 -21.98 23.63 7.31
C GLU A 87 -20.79 22.77 6.90
N TYR A 88 -20.61 21.64 7.60
CA TYR A 88 -19.57 20.67 7.25
C TYR A 88 -19.88 20.03 5.89
N LEU A 89 -18.84 19.91 5.05
CA LEU A 89 -18.97 19.35 3.68
C LEU A 89 -19.36 17.87 3.64
N GLY A 90 -19.24 17.16 4.75
CA GLY A 90 -19.68 15.77 4.85
C GLY A 90 -18.67 14.72 4.41
N TYR A 91 -17.51 15.14 3.97
CA TYR A 91 -16.41 14.25 3.59
C TYR A 91 -15.07 14.97 3.71
N PRO A 92 -13.97 14.23 4.00
CA PRO A 92 -12.65 14.83 4.17
C PRO A 92 -12.09 15.39 2.85
N THR A 93 -11.67 16.64 2.88
CA THR A 93 -11.05 17.32 1.72
C THR A 93 -9.78 18.06 2.11
N THR A 94 -9.45 18.16 3.39
CA THR A 94 -8.31 18.92 3.91
C THR A 94 -7.41 18.05 4.75
N LYS A 95 -6.16 18.52 4.93
CA LYS A 95 -5.18 17.83 5.78
C LYS A 95 -5.61 17.79 7.24
N ALA A 96 -6.39 18.77 7.70
CA ALA A 96 -6.91 18.80 9.07
C ALA A 96 -7.82 17.60 9.39
N GLU A 97 -8.40 16.99 8.36
CA GLU A 97 -9.33 15.87 8.49
C GLU A 97 -8.64 14.51 8.46
N PHE A 98 -7.34 14.45 8.20
CA PHE A 98 -6.64 13.16 8.14
C PHE A 98 -6.74 12.38 9.45
N ALA A 99 -6.73 13.07 10.60
CA ALA A 99 -6.85 12.41 11.90
C ALA A 99 -8.16 11.60 12.03
N ILE A 100 -9.23 12.07 11.38
CA ILE A 100 -10.52 11.35 11.35
C ILE A 100 -10.37 10.06 10.52
N CYS A 101 -9.77 10.16 9.35
CA CYS A 101 -9.51 8.98 8.50
C CYS A 101 -8.60 7.98 9.21
N LEU A 102 -7.55 8.45 9.86
CA LEU A 102 -6.62 7.60 10.61
C LEU A 102 -7.31 6.91 11.78
N ARG A 103 -8.14 7.61 12.52
CA ARG A 103 -8.91 7.02 13.62
C ARG A 103 -9.83 5.91 13.11
N ASN A 104 -10.63 6.20 12.09
CA ASN A 104 -11.52 5.21 11.51
C ASN A 104 -10.77 3.99 10.99
N PHE A 105 -9.65 4.23 10.32
CA PHE A 105 -8.82 3.14 9.81
C PHE A 105 -8.19 2.32 10.94
N THR A 106 -7.69 2.98 11.97
CA THR A 106 -7.12 2.31 13.15
C THR A 106 -8.15 1.42 13.82
N ASP A 107 -9.39 1.89 13.95
CA ASP A 107 -10.49 1.10 14.51
C ASP A 107 -10.82 -0.11 13.60
N LEU A 108 -10.85 0.09 12.32
CA LEU A 108 -11.12 -0.98 11.35
C LEU A 108 -10.09 -2.11 11.43
N VAL A 109 -8.81 -1.77 11.54
CA VAL A 109 -7.73 -2.74 11.49
C VAL A 109 -7.38 -3.33 12.86
N ALA A 110 -8.02 -2.84 13.93
CA ALA A 110 -7.80 -3.32 15.28
C ALA A 110 -8.05 -4.80 15.41
N GLY A 111 -7.36 -5.69 15.59
CA GLY A 111 -7.60 -7.13 15.65
C GLY A 111 -7.43 -7.85 14.31
N SER A 112 -7.07 -7.15 13.24
CA SER A 112 -6.70 -7.80 11.99
C SER A 112 -5.37 -8.55 12.14
N SER A 113 -5.21 -9.67 11.44
CA SER A 113 -4.01 -10.50 11.50
C SER A 113 -3.60 -11.00 10.12
N PHE A 114 -2.34 -11.39 10.00
CA PHE A 114 -1.86 -12.02 8.78
C PHE A 114 -2.60 -13.33 8.50
N GLU A 115 -2.95 -14.08 9.55
CA GLU A 115 -3.72 -15.31 9.45
C GLU A 115 -5.10 -15.04 8.82
N ASP A 116 -5.74 -13.93 9.17
CA ASP A 116 -7.01 -13.51 8.55
C ASP A 116 -6.83 -13.24 7.06
N ALA A 117 -5.75 -12.59 6.67
CA ALA A 117 -5.43 -12.36 5.26
C ALA A 117 -5.23 -13.68 4.51
N CYS A 118 -4.51 -14.63 5.09
CA CYS A 118 -4.34 -15.96 4.50
C CYS A 118 -5.67 -16.71 4.37
N ALA A 119 -6.52 -16.60 5.39
CA ALA A 119 -7.83 -17.27 5.43
C ALA A 119 -8.82 -16.70 4.39
N HIS A 120 -8.54 -15.51 3.85
CA HIS A 120 -9.37 -14.94 2.78
C HIS A 120 -9.43 -15.84 1.54
N GLY A 121 -8.35 -16.55 1.26
CA GLY A 121 -8.35 -17.56 0.22
C GLY A 121 -7.83 -17.10 -1.14
N LEU A 122 -6.98 -16.08 -1.18
CA LEU A 122 -6.30 -15.73 -2.43
C LEU A 122 -5.52 -16.92 -2.95
N THR A 123 -5.50 -17.06 -4.26
CA THR A 123 -4.69 -18.07 -4.95
C THR A 123 -3.91 -17.45 -6.09
N LEU A 124 -2.82 -18.08 -6.48
CA LEU A 124 -2.12 -17.77 -7.71
C LEU A 124 -2.04 -19.04 -8.55
N ASP A 125 -2.75 -19.04 -9.67
CA ASP A 125 -2.57 -20.08 -10.67
C ASP A 125 -1.20 -19.89 -11.37
N GLU A 126 -0.87 -20.82 -12.26
CA GLU A 126 0.43 -20.77 -12.93
C GLU A 126 0.64 -19.49 -13.75
N PRO A 127 -0.33 -18.99 -14.55
CA PRO A 127 -0.18 -17.71 -15.23
C PRO A 127 -0.01 -16.53 -14.28
N ALA A 128 -0.75 -16.48 -13.18
CA ALA A 128 -0.66 -15.42 -12.19
C ALA A 128 0.68 -15.44 -11.45
N LEU A 129 1.22 -16.61 -11.16
CA LEU A 129 2.54 -16.74 -10.56
C LEU A 129 3.64 -16.24 -11.52
N ARG A 130 3.54 -16.56 -12.81
CA ARG A 130 4.47 -16.05 -13.82
C ARG A 130 4.39 -14.54 -13.93
N GLU A 131 3.20 -13.96 -13.93
CA GLU A 131 3.02 -12.50 -13.91
C GLU A 131 3.71 -11.90 -12.69
N TRP A 132 3.51 -12.49 -11.51
CA TRP A 132 4.16 -12.02 -10.29
C TRP A 132 5.70 -12.04 -10.42
N VAL A 133 6.26 -13.12 -10.95
CA VAL A 133 7.71 -13.22 -11.18
C VAL A 133 8.20 -12.10 -12.09
N ASP A 134 7.49 -11.83 -13.19
CA ASP A 134 7.86 -10.79 -14.15
C ASP A 134 7.87 -9.41 -13.48
N TYR A 135 6.85 -9.08 -12.70
CA TYR A 135 6.79 -7.80 -12.00
C TYR A 135 7.79 -7.72 -10.85
N GLN A 136 8.02 -8.82 -10.15
CA GLN A 136 9.05 -8.86 -9.11
C GLN A 136 10.46 -8.66 -9.68
N GLN A 137 10.74 -9.20 -10.85
CA GLN A 137 12.03 -9.01 -11.52
C GLN A 137 12.17 -7.64 -12.17
N ASN A 138 11.08 -7.06 -12.66
CA ASN A 138 11.06 -5.76 -13.30
C ASN A 138 9.85 -4.93 -12.84
N PRO A 139 9.88 -4.42 -11.60
CA PRO A 139 8.73 -3.68 -11.06
C PRO A 139 8.38 -2.40 -11.82
N VAL A 140 9.36 -1.79 -12.50
CA VAL A 140 9.11 -0.55 -13.26
C VAL A 140 8.13 -0.79 -14.40
N SER A 141 8.08 -1.99 -14.97
CA SER A 141 7.13 -2.34 -16.03
C SER A 141 5.66 -2.30 -15.57
N LEU A 142 5.42 -2.41 -14.26
CA LEU A 142 4.09 -2.36 -13.66
C LEU A 142 3.60 -0.93 -13.44
N LEU A 143 4.50 0.03 -13.30
CA LEU A 143 4.17 1.37 -12.85
C LEU A 143 3.34 2.16 -13.86
N ASP A 144 2.26 2.74 -13.37
CA ASP A 144 1.42 3.67 -14.13
C ASP A 144 1.90 5.09 -13.86
N GLN A 145 2.58 5.69 -14.83
CA GLN A 145 3.18 7.01 -14.68
C GLN A 145 2.33 8.12 -15.32
N PRO A 146 2.32 9.31 -14.73
CA PRO A 146 3.07 9.72 -13.54
C PRO A 146 2.56 9.05 -12.27
N LEU A 147 3.49 8.73 -11.36
CA LEU A 147 3.13 8.18 -10.06
C LEU A 147 2.60 9.28 -9.15
N SER A 148 1.65 8.94 -8.30
CA SER A 148 1.29 9.74 -7.14
C SER A 148 2.14 9.31 -5.95
N ALA A 149 2.62 10.28 -5.18
CA ALA A 149 3.28 10.04 -3.91
C ALA A 149 2.57 10.86 -2.83
N LEU A 150 1.83 10.18 -1.97
CA LEU A 150 1.16 10.81 -0.83
C LEU A 150 2.14 10.95 0.32
N LEU A 151 2.12 12.10 1.01
CA LEU A 151 2.86 12.29 2.26
C LEU A 151 1.92 12.05 3.43
N VAL A 152 2.05 10.89 4.04
CA VAL A 152 1.13 10.46 5.09
C VAL A 152 1.76 10.69 6.46
N PRO A 153 1.13 11.48 7.36
CA PRO A 153 1.70 11.80 8.67
C PRO A 153 1.47 10.66 9.67
N VAL A 154 2.19 9.57 9.48
CA VAL A 154 2.14 8.38 10.33
C VAL A 154 3.56 7.91 10.66
N GLU A 155 3.71 7.14 11.73
CA GLU A 155 5.03 6.66 12.17
C GLU A 155 5.47 5.40 11.44
N GLN A 156 4.56 4.45 11.25
CA GLN A 156 4.87 3.17 10.62
C GLN A 156 4.41 3.17 9.15
N SER A 157 5.21 2.56 8.29
CA SER A 157 4.93 2.54 6.85
C SER A 157 3.54 1.98 6.51
N TYR A 158 3.15 0.88 7.15
CA TYR A 158 1.86 0.24 6.88
C TYR A 158 0.65 1.08 7.33
N GLN A 159 0.83 2.03 8.24
CA GLN A 159 -0.24 2.97 8.61
C GLN A 159 -0.58 3.94 7.48
N ALA A 160 0.31 4.10 6.51
CA ALA A 160 0.06 4.97 5.34
C ALA A 160 -1.14 4.52 4.51
N LEU A 161 -1.55 3.26 4.62
CA LEU A 161 -2.77 2.77 3.98
C LEU A 161 -4.04 3.48 4.47
N ALA A 162 -4.00 4.16 5.61
CA ALA A 162 -5.12 5.00 6.05
C ALA A 162 -5.44 6.13 5.06
N ALA A 163 -4.45 6.63 4.32
CA ALA A 163 -4.64 7.66 3.32
C ALA A 163 -5.17 7.12 1.99
N PHE A 164 -4.96 5.83 1.73
CA PHE A 164 -5.37 5.19 0.47
C PHE A 164 -5.74 3.72 0.73
N PRO A 165 -6.80 3.47 1.51
CA PRO A 165 -7.21 2.12 1.86
C PRO A 165 -7.82 1.46 0.64
N ASN A 166 -7.13 0.49 0.05
CA ASN A 166 -7.60 -0.20 -1.14
C ASN A 166 -7.97 -1.65 -0.82
N GLY A 167 -8.81 -2.22 -1.71
CA GLY A 167 -9.40 -3.53 -1.53
C GLY A 167 -10.91 -3.42 -1.43
N TYR A 168 -11.59 -3.27 -2.59
CA TYR A 168 -13.04 -3.06 -2.64
C TYR A 168 -13.81 -4.33 -2.98
N PHE A 169 -13.31 -5.11 -3.94
CA PHE A 169 -14.01 -6.30 -4.39
C PHE A 169 -13.91 -7.44 -3.38
N SER A 170 -14.98 -8.20 -3.24
CA SER A 170 -15.06 -9.24 -2.21
C SER A 170 -14.07 -10.40 -2.40
N CYS A 171 -13.62 -10.63 -3.63
CA CYS A 171 -12.60 -11.65 -3.91
C CYS A 171 -11.18 -11.20 -3.57
N ASP A 172 -10.96 -9.90 -3.45
CA ASP A 172 -9.66 -9.31 -3.14
C ASP A 172 -9.47 -9.14 -1.64
N LEU A 173 -8.21 -8.96 -1.20
CA LEU A 173 -7.99 -8.56 0.19
C LEU A 173 -8.59 -7.18 0.43
N GLY A 174 -9.33 -7.04 1.50
CA GLY A 174 -9.88 -5.75 1.94
C GLY A 174 -8.82 -4.88 2.62
N PRO A 175 -9.17 -3.62 2.96
CA PRO A 175 -8.22 -2.69 3.58
C PRO A 175 -7.59 -3.20 4.87
N ALA A 176 -8.36 -3.86 5.74
CA ALA A 176 -7.84 -4.41 6.99
C ALA A 176 -6.85 -5.56 6.74
N GLN A 177 -7.12 -6.38 5.73
CA GLN A 177 -6.25 -7.50 5.36
C GLN A 177 -4.97 -7.00 4.70
N ASN A 178 -5.05 -6.00 3.83
CA ASN A 178 -3.88 -5.35 3.23
C ASN A 178 -2.99 -4.73 4.31
N PHE A 179 -3.58 -4.08 5.29
CA PHE A 179 -2.86 -3.57 6.45
C PHE A 179 -2.15 -4.69 7.21
N ALA A 180 -2.84 -5.79 7.48
CA ALA A 180 -2.27 -6.92 8.21
C ALA A 180 -1.10 -7.56 7.46
N VAL A 181 -1.19 -7.70 6.13
CA VAL A 181 -0.09 -8.16 5.29
C VAL A 181 1.09 -7.20 5.39
N ALA A 182 0.85 -5.91 5.20
CA ALA A 182 1.91 -4.91 5.23
C ALA A 182 2.62 -4.86 6.59
N ARG A 183 1.85 -4.90 7.68
CA ARG A 183 2.41 -4.92 9.04
C ARG A 183 3.22 -6.20 9.29
N HIS A 184 2.72 -7.35 8.87
CA HIS A 184 3.42 -8.61 9.04
C HIS A 184 4.77 -8.61 8.31
N PHE A 185 4.79 -8.18 7.06
CA PHE A 185 6.03 -8.14 6.29
C PHE A 185 7.03 -7.11 6.83
N ALA A 186 6.55 -6.02 7.42
CA ALA A 186 7.41 -5.07 8.11
C ALA A 186 8.02 -5.67 9.39
N GLN A 187 7.20 -6.28 10.23
CA GLN A 187 7.63 -6.79 11.53
C GLN A 187 8.42 -8.10 11.43
N ALA A 188 8.02 -9.01 10.56
CA ALA A 188 8.65 -10.32 10.45
C ALA A 188 9.87 -10.32 9.52
N HIS A 189 9.86 -9.50 8.47
CA HIS A 189 10.87 -9.56 7.41
C HIS A 189 11.58 -8.25 7.13
N GLY A 190 11.22 -7.16 7.81
CA GLY A 190 11.88 -5.86 7.64
C GLY A 190 11.52 -5.13 6.35
N TYR A 191 10.38 -5.44 5.72
CA TYR A 191 9.91 -4.76 4.53
C TYR A 191 9.02 -3.57 4.88
N GLU A 192 9.46 -2.37 4.52
CA GLU A 192 8.66 -1.16 4.64
C GLU A 192 7.69 -1.06 3.46
N LEU A 193 6.43 -0.77 3.72
CA LEU A 193 5.45 -0.50 2.66
C LEU A 193 5.80 0.83 1.99
N ILE A 194 5.96 0.82 0.67
CA ILE A 194 6.26 2.03 -0.09
C ILE A 194 5.17 2.41 -1.08
N GLY A 195 4.26 1.52 -1.40
CA GLY A 195 3.24 1.82 -2.39
C GLY A 195 2.10 0.83 -2.44
N VAL A 196 1.01 1.27 -3.08
CA VAL A 196 -0.17 0.46 -3.35
C VAL A 196 -0.74 0.86 -4.71
N GLY A 197 -1.05 -0.15 -5.53
CA GLY A 197 -1.74 0.04 -6.80
C GLY A 197 -3.13 -0.57 -6.79
N ALA A 198 -3.70 -0.76 -7.97
CA ALA A 198 -4.98 -1.45 -8.11
C ALA A 198 -4.89 -2.94 -7.77
N SER A 199 -3.71 -3.54 -7.90
CA SER A 199 -3.52 -4.99 -7.74
C SER A 199 -2.36 -5.38 -6.84
N TYR A 200 -1.40 -4.48 -6.59
CA TYR A 200 -0.16 -4.80 -5.91
C TYR A 200 0.13 -3.88 -4.72
N LEU A 201 0.75 -4.46 -3.71
CA LEU A 201 1.46 -3.77 -2.64
C LEU A 201 2.96 -3.81 -2.96
N GLY A 202 3.67 -2.71 -2.72
CA GLY A 202 5.11 -2.63 -2.93
C GLY A 202 5.85 -2.38 -1.63
N PHE A 203 6.97 -3.07 -1.46
CA PHE A 203 7.77 -3.02 -0.23
C PHE A 203 9.24 -2.85 -0.54
N LEU A 204 9.98 -2.32 0.45
CA LEU A 204 11.41 -2.11 0.35
C LEU A 204 12.09 -2.43 1.68
N ARG A 205 13.21 -3.16 1.61
CA ARG A 205 14.09 -3.42 2.76
C ARG A 205 15.31 -2.51 2.69
N ALA A 206 15.90 -2.22 3.84
CA ALA A 206 17.17 -1.49 3.91
C ALA A 206 18.32 -2.28 3.27
N GLU A 207 18.35 -3.61 3.52
CA GLU A 207 19.37 -4.51 3.01
C GLU A 207 18.76 -5.55 2.06
N PRO A 208 19.52 -6.05 1.08
CA PRO A 208 19.05 -7.14 0.23
C PRO A 208 18.67 -8.36 1.06
N ALA A 209 17.63 -9.08 0.65
CA ALA A 209 17.20 -10.29 1.31
C ALA A 209 18.25 -11.40 1.12
N ASP A 210 18.75 -11.94 2.21
CA ASP A 210 19.58 -13.15 2.16
C ASP A 210 18.73 -14.41 2.00
N LEU A 211 19.35 -15.57 1.95
CA LEU A 211 18.61 -16.82 1.80
C LEU A 211 17.63 -17.07 2.95
N CYS A 212 17.99 -16.70 4.17
CA CYS A 212 17.13 -16.87 5.34
C CYS A 212 15.86 -16.02 5.21
N VAL A 213 16.00 -14.75 4.87
CA VAL A 213 14.88 -13.85 4.65
C VAL A 213 14.04 -14.32 3.46
N ALA A 214 14.66 -14.64 2.34
CA ALA A 214 13.94 -15.08 1.14
C ALA A 214 13.15 -16.36 1.40
N SER A 215 13.69 -17.29 2.18
CA SER A 215 13.00 -18.53 2.55
C SER A 215 11.81 -18.26 3.46
N ALA A 216 11.94 -17.36 4.43
CA ALA A 216 10.84 -16.96 5.30
C ALA A 216 9.74 -16.23 4.53
N VAL A 217 10.10 -15.35 3.60
CA VAL A 217 9.16 -14.68 2.70
C VAL A 217 8.44 -15.72 1.84
N ALA A 218 9.14 -16.70 1.28
CA ALA A 218 8.52 -17.74 0.46
C ALA A 218 7.51 -18.58 1.26
N SER A 219 7.79 -18.87 2.52
CA SER A 219 6.83 -19.55 3.38
C SER A 219 5.56 -18.74 3.59
N ASP A 220 5.68 -17.45 3.88
CA ASP A 220 4.52 -16.56 4.03
C ASP A 220 3.78 -16.34 2.71
N PHE A 221 4.50 -16.30 1.60
CA PHE A 221 3.91 -16.23 0.26
C PHE A 221 2.99 -17.44 0.00
N CYS A 222 3.48 -18.64 0.29
CA CYS A 222 2.66 -19.84 0.14
C CYS A 222 1.45 -19.83 1.07
N ALA A 223 1.58 -19.32 2.28
CA ALA A 223 0.46 -19.19 3.20
C ALA A 223 -0.57 -18.18 2.70
N LEU A 224 -0.14 -17.01 2.24
CA LEU A 224 -1.01 -15.95 1.75
C LEU A 224 -1.83 -16.39 0.54
N TYR A 225 -1.18 -17.08 -0.40
CA TYR A 225 -1.82 -17.50 -1.66
C TYR A 225 -2.34 -18.94 -1.63
N ASN A 226 -2.40 -19.55 -0.45
CA ASN A 226 -2.99 -20.88 -0.26
C ASN A 226 -2.42 -21.92 -1.23
N THR A 227 -1.10 -21.91 -1.39
CA THR A 227 -0.40 -22.80 -2.30
C THR A 227 -0.66 -24.26 -1.93
N PRO A 228 -1.14 -25.09 -2.87
CA PRO A 228 -1.33 -26.52 -2.61
C PRO A 228 -0.03 -27.19 -2.19
N GLU A 229 -0.12 -28.17 -1.29
CA GLU A 229 1.08 -28.86 -0.74
C GLU A 229 1.93 -29.48 -1.84
N GLU A 230 1.31 -30.03 -2.88
CA GLU A 230 2.02 -30.63 -4.01
C GLU A 230 2.84 -29.63 -4.82
N ASP A 231 2.46 -28.33 -4.78
CA ASP A 231 3.15 -27.26 -5.52
C ASP A 231 4.12 -26.48 -4.66
N ARG A 232 4.11 -26.70 -3.35
CA ARG A 232 4.83 -25.85 -2.38
C ARG A 232 6.32 -25.75 -2.66
N GLN A 233 6.98 -26.88 -2.90
CA GLN A 233 8.43 -26.90 -3.11
C GLN A 233 8.81 -26.07 -4.35
N ALA A 234 8.08 -26.21 -5.44
CA ALA A 234 8.33 -25.47 -6.67
C ALA A 234 8.06 -23.97 -6.49
N VAL A 235 6.98 -23.61 -5.80
CA VAL A 235 6.64 -22.21 -5.55
C VAL A 235 7.67 -21.57 -4.61
N VAL A 236 8.06 -22.25 -3.54
CA VAL A 236 9.10 -21.75 -2.63
C VAL A 236 10.41 -21.48 -3.39
N SER A 237 10.83 -22.40 -4.24
CA SER A 237 12.05 -22.24 -5.05
C SER A 237 11.95 -21.02 -5.97
N THR A 238 10.82 -20.83 -6.63
CA THR A 238 10.54 -19.68 -7.51
C THR A 238 10.60 -18.36 -6.74
N VAL A 239 9.95 -18.31 -5.59
CA VAL A 239 9.89 -17.09 -4.77
C VAL A 239 11.26 -16.75 -4.19
N VAL A 240 11.99 -17.75 -3.66
CA VAL A 240 13.34 -17.53 -3.15
C VAL A 240 14.25 -16.95 -4.24
N GLU A 241 14.20 -17.47 -5.44
CA GLU A 241 15.00 -16.95 -6.56
C GLU A 241 14.62 -15.50 -6.91
N ALA A 242 13.33 -15.17 -6.88
CA ALA A 242 12.84 -13.83 -7.22
C ALA A 242 13.11 -12.79 -6.15
N VAL A 243 13.26 -13.19 -4.89
CA VAL A 243 13.38 -12.29 -3.73
C VAL A 243 14.83 -12.15 -3.26
N ARG A 244 15.59 -13.23 -3.29
CA ARG A 244 16.97 -13.27 -2.78
C ARG A 244 17.88 -12.27 -3.52
N GLY A 245 18.65 -11.53 -2.75
CA GLY A 245 19.61 -10.55 -3.27
C GLY A 245 18.99 -9.22 -3.67
N ARG A 246 17.69 -9.07 -3.49
CA ARG A 246 16.98 -7.84 -3.84
C ARG A 246 16.47 -7.13 -2.59
N THR A 247 16.29 -5.82 -2.69
CA THR A 247 15.75 -4.99 -1.60
C THR A 247 14.23 -4.80 -1.71
N HIS A 248 13.63 -5.09 -2.85
CA HIS A 248 12.20 -4.88 -3.09
C HIS A 248 11.41 -6.18 -3.06
N LEU A 249 10.10 -6.04 -2.79
CA LEU A 249 9.12 -7.11 -2.86
C LEU A 249 7.78 -6.54 -3.30
N TRP A 250 7.17 -7.15 -4.30
CA TRP A 250 5.80 -6.86 -4.71
C TRP A 250 4.90 -8.01 -4.29
N LEU A 251 3.72 -7.71 -3.80
CA LEU A 251 2.71 -8.72 -3.47
C LEU A 251 1.39 -8.36 -4.12
N ARG A 252 0.79 -9.33 -4.80
CA ARG A 252 -0.54 -9.18 -5.39
C ARG A 252 -1.60 -9.37 -4.31
N TYR A 253 -2.60 -8.50 -4.24
CA TYR A 253 -3.69 -8.60 -3.26
C TYR A 253 -5.07 -8.80 -3.91
N VAL A 254 -5.12 -9.01 -5.20
CA VAL A 254 -6.35 -9.27 -5.96
C VAL A 254 -6.36 -10.71 -6.47
N GLU A 255 -7.57 -11.22 -6.75
CA GLU A 255 -7.74 -12.55 -7.32
C GLU A 255 -7.50 -12.61 -8.82
#